data_5d9b37a198568560242469e19596a2d1
#
_entry.id   5d9b37a198568560242469e19596a2d1
#
_cell.length_a   1.000
_cell.length_b   1.000
_cell.length_c   1.000
_cell.angle_alpha   90.00
_cell.angle_beta   90.00
_cell.angle_gamma   90.00
#
_symmetry.space_group_name_H-M   'P 1'
#
loop_
_entity.id
_entity.type
_entity.pdbx_description
1 polymer ?
#
loop_
_entity_poly.entity_id
_entity_poly.type
_entity_poly.pdbx_seq_one_letter_code
_entity_poly.pdbx_strand_id
1 'polypeptide(L)'
;MITLWFLIAMFFTSAAMAADTGLTCAIDMGSNNFRLIVGEMKGGKYLQHHFIKDRLGVGDDMSATGSISAAKLKQIDQTLRKYLAECDAKGITVRMAVATAAFREAKNKGEVAKIAESIKLPLDIASEERESQLAYLVASLGKLNFAVIDNGSRSIELVTRTAGGFQWDVFNLGYRIAFVQFFEPAKTFAEAEAAYRKALASYLSAAGYMKKRAAYMGVEMQDLARYLLGREQVDEAMVSLDLASKKLASLRALSEAEFSELKKAKDIDLVLPRLVVLEQTLIAFGYREMQIFDRELGVGLIVGKGL
;
A
#
# COMPACT_ATOMS: atom_id res chain seq x y z
N MET A 1 7.30 60.57 -51.94
CA MET A 1 6.70 60.20 -50.63
C MET A 1 6.42 58.74 -50.69
N ILE A 2 7.28 57.95 -50.00
CA ILE A 2 7.20 56.49 -49.96
C ILE A 2 6.67 56.13 -48.58
N THR A 3 5.45 55.57 -48.51
CA THR A 3 4.77 55.19 -47.30
C THR A 3 5.21 53.72 -46.92
N LEU A 4 5.95 53.57 -45.82
CA LEU A 4 6.44 52.32 -45.31
C LEU A 4 5.34 51.68 -44.43
N TRP A 5 4.76 50.56 -44.85
CA TRP A 5 3.84 49.76 -44.07
C TRP A 5 4.61 48.78 -43.17
N PHE A 6 4.57 49.00 -41.86
CA PHE A 6 5.07 48.02 -40.88
C PHE A 6 4.00 46.93 -40.67
N LEU A 7 4.28 45.72 -41.13
CA LEU A 7 3.52 44.53 -40.78
C LEU A 7 3.99 44.05 -39.38
N ILE A 8 3.15 44.28 -38.35
CA ILE A 8 3.32 43.67 -37.03
C ILE A 8 2.76 42.25 -37.11
N ALA A 9 3.65 41.26 -37.20
CA ALA A 9 3.29 39.85 -37.02
C ALA A 9 3.04 39.60 -35.53
N MET A 10 1.78 39.56 -35.09
CA MET A 10 1.40 39.04 -33.77
C MET A 10 1.64 37.53 -33.73
N PHE A 11 2.72 37.10 -33.11
CA PHE A 11 2.86 35.72 -32.71
C PHE A 11 1.87 35.44 -31.56
N PHE A 12 0.70 34.92 -31.89
CA PHE A 12 -0.13 34.25 -30.90
C PHE A 12 0.55 32.95 -30.51
N THR A 13 1.31 32.98 -29.43
CA THR A 13 1.66 31.72 -28.71
C THR A 13 0.36 31.21 -28.09
N SER A 14 -0.30 30.29 -28.77
CA SER A 14 -1.36 29.52 -28.14
C SER A 14 -0.71 28.67 -27.05
N ALA A 15 -0.76 29.13 -25.81
CA ALA A 15 -0.59 28.25 -24.69
C ALA A 15 -1.71 27.22 -24.80
N ALA A 16 -1.39 26.03 -25.28
CA ALA A 16 -2.29 24.90 -25.23
C ALA A 16 -2.67 24.70 -23.76
N MET A 17 -3.87 25.14 -23.38
CA MET A 17 -4.44 24.77 -22.09
C MET A 17 -4.47 23.23 -22.08
N ALA A 18 -3.64 22.62 -21.23
CA ALA A 18 -3.71 21.18 -21.01
C ALA A 18 -5.17 20.86 -20.65
N ALA A 19 -5.83 20.07 -21.48
CA ALA A 19 -7.19 19.63 -21.19
C ALA A 19 -7.16 18.91 -19.84
N ASP A 20 -8.06 19.26 -18.93
CA ASP A 20 -8.23 18.50 -17.70
C ASP A 20 -8.64 17.07 -18.07
N THR A 21 -7.70 16.17 -18.04
CA THR A 21 -7.91 14.77 -18.41
C THR A 21 -8.76 14.01 -17.39
N GLY A 22 -9.08 14.63 -16.24
CA GLY A 22 -9.68 13.95 -15.09
C GLY A 22 -8.70 12.99 -14.38
N LEU A 23 -7.53 12.74 -14.99
CA LEU A 23 -6.54 11.83 -14.47
C LEU A 23 -5.73 12.44 -13.32
N THR A 24 -5.30 11.60 -12.41
CA THR A 24 -4.42 11.96 -11.29
C THR A 24 -3.19 11.08 -11.29
N CYS A 25 -2.02 11.69 -11.12
CA CYS A 25 -0.78 11.00 -10.79
C CYS A 25 -0.63 10.94 -9.26
N ALA A 26 -0.73 9.75 -8.70
CA ALA A 26 -0.46 9.49 -7.30
C ALA A 26 0.85 8.71 -7.15
N ILE A 27 1.71 9.15 -6.26
CA ILE A 27 2.98 8.48 -5.95
C ILE A 27 2.88 7.92 -4.54
N ASP A 28 3.05 6.61 -4.42
CA ASP A 28 3.12 5.89 -3.15
C ASP A 28 4.60 5.58 -2.83
N MET A 29 5.10 6.18 -1.76
CA MET A 29 6.48 6.05 -1.30
C MET A 29 6.52 5.13 -0.07
N GLY A 30 6.51 3.81 -0.32
CA GLY A 30 6.62 2.80 0.72
C GLY A 30 8.07 2.57 1.16
N SER A 31 8.25 1.84 2.27
CA SER A 31 9.57 1.53 2.84
C SER A 31 10.50 0.78 1.87
N ASN A 32 9.95 -0.10 1.04
CA ASN A 32 10.74 -0.90 0.09
C ASN A 32 10.55 -0.45 -1.36
N ASN A 33 9.35 -0.09 -1.74
CA ASN A 33 8.97 0.18 -3.12
C ASN A 33 8.32 1.55 -3.25
N PHE A 34 8.65 2.24 -4.34
CA PHE A 34 7.90 3.40 -4.81
C PHE A 34 7.01 2.99 -5.96
N ARG A 35 5.85 3.62 -6.06
CA ARG A 35 4.88 3.33 -7.12
C ARG A 35 4.31 4.62 -7.68
N LEU A 36 4.30 4.72 -9.00
CA LEU A 36 3.52 5.71 -9.71
C LEU A 36 2.21 5.07 -10.15
N ILE A 37 1.11 5.69 -9.81
CA ILE A 37 -0.25 5.26 -10.14
C ILE A 37 -0.93 6.40 -10.88
N VAL A 38 -1.38 6.13 -12.11
CA VAL A 38 -2.20 7.07 -12.86
C VAL A 38 -3.61 6.50 -12.93
N GLY A 39 -4.57 7.26 -12.46
CA GLY A 39 -5.96 6.82 -12.44
C GLY A 39 -6.97 7.93 -12.25
N GLU A 40 -8.23 7.55 -12.27
CA GLU A 40 -9.38 8.43 -12.06
C GLU A 40 -10.51 7.72 -11.33
N MET A 41 -11.40 8.51 -10.72
CA MET A 41 -12.72 8.04 -10.29
C MET A 41 -13.74 8.37 -11.36
N LYS A 42 -14.40 7.37 -11.95
CA LYS A 42 -15.42 7.54 -12.98
C LYS A 42 -16.63 6.65 -12.71
N GLY A 43 -17.80 7.26 -12.61
CA GLY A 43 -19.04 6.53 -12.33
C GLY A 43 -18.99 5.74 -11.00
N GLY A 44 -18.29 6.24 -9.97
CA GLY A 44 -18.13 5.58 -8.68
C GLY A 44 -17.18 4.37 -8.68
N LYS A 45 -16.42 4.18 -9.77
CA LYS A 45 -15.40 3.14 -9.91
C LYS A 45 -14.04 3.77 -10.05
N TYR A 46 -13.02 3.13 -9.48
CA TYR A 46 -11.63 3.46 -9.73
C TYR A 46 -11.17 2.79 -11.02
N LEU A 47 -10.54 3.58 -11.90
CA LEU A 47 -9.94 3.12 -13.15
C LEU A 47 -8.45 3.46 -13.13
N GLN A 48 -7.61 2.43 -13.23
CA GLN A 48 -6.16 2.57 -13.35
C GLN A 48 -5.77 2.59 -14.82
N HIS A 49 -4.99 3.59 -15.22
CA HIS A 49 -4.53 3.79 -16.60
C HIS A 49 -3.04 3.48 -16.78
N HIS A 50 -2.23 3.68 -15.72
CA HIS A 50 -0.80 3.41 -15.80
C HIS A 50 -0.24 3.11 -14.41
N PHE A 51 0.82 2.27 -14.37
CA PHE A 51 1.46 1.85 -13.14
C PHE A 51 2.96 1.62 -13.36
N ILE A 52 3.79 2.16 -12.48
CA ILE A 52 5.23 1.87 -12.43
C ILE A 52 5.59 1.54 -10.99
N LYS A 53 6.46 0.54 -10.80
CA LYS A 53 7.00 0.14 -9.50
C LYS A 53 8.51 0.11 -9.57
N ASP A 54 9.17 0.83 -8.67
CA ASP A 54 10.63 0.80 -8.49
C ASP A 54 10.96 0.39 -7.06
N ARG A 55 11.87 -0.57 -6.90
CA ARG A 55 12.35 -0.99 -5.58
C ARG A 55 13.50 -0.09 -5.14
N LEU A 56 13.31 0.64 -4.03
CA LEU A 56 14.31 1.54 -3.46
C LEU A 56 14.93 1.03 -2.16
N GLY A 57 14.20 0.27 -1.33
CA GLY A 57 14.71 -0.29 -0.08
C GLY A 57 15.11 0.80 0.93
N VAL A 58 14.28 1.82 1.12
CA VAL A 58 14.53 2.93 2.05
C VAL A 58 14.55 2.43 3.50
N GLY A 59 13.65 1.49 3.83
CA GLY A 59 13.60 0.90 5.17
C GLY A 59 14.87 0.14 5.53
N ASP A 60 15.44 -0.59 4.57
CA ASP A 60 16.70 -1.33 4.76
C ASP A 60 17.88 -0.35 4.96
N ASP A 61 17.94 0.73 4.16
CA ASP A 61 18.96 1.78 4.24
C ASP A 61 18.98 2.47 5.62
N MET A 62 17.78 2.67 6.19
CA MET A 62 17.63 3.31 7.50
C MET A 62 17.94 2.41 8.69
N SER A 63 17.93 1.10 8.52
CA SER A 63 17.93 0.12 9.62
C SER A 63 19.09 0.31 10.60
N ALA A 64 20.27 0.70 10.10
CA ALA A 64 21.47 0.88 10.91
C ALA A 64 21.56 2.23 11.63
N THR A 65 21.03 3.31 11.05
CA THR A 65 21.26 4.69 11.53
C THR A 65 19.99 5.42 11.97
N GLY A 66 18.83 4.97 11.51
CA GLY A 66 17.56 5.66 11.60
C GLY A 66 17.45 6.88 10.68
N SER A 67 18.39 7.01 9.72
CA SER A 67 18.43 8.12 8.76
C SER A 67 18.57 7.58 7.35
N ILE A 68 17.95 8.25 6.38
CA ILE A 68 18.08 7.95 4.96
C ILE A 68 19.46 8.45 4.50
N SER A 69 20.28 7.58 3.88
CA SER A 69 21.59 7.95 3.41
C SER A 69 21.56 8.96 2.26
N ALA A 70 22.64 9.71 2.07
CA ALA A 70 22.76 10.68 0.97
C ALA A 70 22.62 10.02 -0.41
N ALA A 71 23.16 8.80 -0.57
CA ALA A 71 23.00 8.02 -1.78
C ALA A 71 21.54 7.65 -2.05
N LYS A 72 20.81 7.28 -0.99
CA LYS A 72 19.38 6.95 -1.07
C LYS A 72 18.52 8.18 -1.35
N LEU A 73 18.79 9.32 -0.72
CA LEU A 73 18.14 10.61 -1.03
C LEU A 73 18.29 10.98 -2.52
N LYS A 74 19.46 10.78 -3.09
CA LYS A 74 19.70 10.99 -4.52
C LYS A 74 18.86 10.04 -5.40
N GLN A 75 18.73 8.76 -5.01
CA GLN A 75 17.88 7.81 -5.72
C GLN A 75 16.40 8.21 -5.63
N ILE A 76 15.94 8.69 -4.47
CA ILE A 76 14.59 9.21 -4.27
C ILE A 76 14.32 10.37 -5.23
N ASP A 77 15.20 11.39 -5.26
CA ASP A 77 15.04 12.54 -6.15
C ASP A 77 14.97 12.10 -7.63
N GLN A 78 15.86 11.24 -8.08
CA GLN A 78 15.87 10.72 -9.44
C GLN A 78 14.57 9.97 -9.78
N THR A 79 14.06 9.14 -8.87
CA THR A 79 12.84 8.38 -9.08
C THR A 79 11.62 9.29 -9.14
N LEU A 80 11.51 10.27 -8.25
CA LEU A 80 10.41 11.23 -8.26
C LEU A 80 10.40 12.06 -9.55
N ARG A 81 11.56 12.53 -10.03
CA ARG A 81 11.67 13.25 -11.32
C ARG A 81 11.27 12.37 -12.50
N LYS A 82 11.69 11.10 -12.51
CA LYS A 82 11.26 10.11 -13.51
C LYS A 82 9.74 9.99 -13.52
N TYR A 83 9.10 9.86 -12.36
CA TYR A 83 7.65 9.73 -12.26
C TYR A 83 6.91 11.00 -12.71
N LEU A 84 7.43 12.18 -12.37
CA LEU A 84 6.85 13.43 -12.84
C LEU A 84 6.96 13.58 -14.36
N ALA A 85 8.07 13.18 -14.97
CA ALA A 85 8.22 13.18 -16.42
C ALA A 85 7.19 12.25 -17.11
N GLU A 86 6.86 11.10 -16.51
CA GLU A 86 5.79 10.23 -17.00
C GLU A 86 4.40 10.91 -16.93
N CYS A 87 4.14 11.64 -15.85
CA CYS A 87 2.90 12.41 -15.72
C CYS A 87 2.85 13.54 -16.75
N ASP A 88 3.97 14.26 -16.97
CA ASP A 88 4.07 15.33 -17.96
C ASP A 88 3.86 14.83 -19.38
N ALA A 89 4.47 13.69 -19.74
CA ALA A 89 4.30 13.06 -21.05
C ALA A 89 2.84 12.69 -21.36
N LYS A 90 2.03 12.50 -20.31
CA LYS A 90 0.58 12.20 -20.42
C LYS A 90 -0.31 13.46 -20.26
N GLY A 91 0.28 14.63 -20.10
CA GLY A 91 -0.45 15.89 -19.90
C GLY A 91 -1.18 15.98 -18.55
N ILE A 92 -0.76 15.21 -17.54
CA ILE A 92 -1.44 15.15 -16.25
C ILE A 92 -0.85 16.21 -15.31
N THR A 93 -1.69 17.15 -14.88
CA THR A 93 -1.30 18.27 -14.01
C THR A 93 -1.57 17.99 -12.53
N VAL A 94 -2.54 17.15 -12.21
CA VAL A 94 -2.86 16.78 -10.82
C VAL A 94 -1.90 15.71 -10.34
N ARG A 95 -1.03 16.08 -9.41
CA ARG A 95 0.04 15.24 -8.87
C ARG A 95 0.04 15.29 -7.36
N MET A 96 0.23 14.17 -6.70
CA MET A 96 0.33 14.07 -5.26
C MET A 96 1.16 12.85 -4.84
N ALA A 97 1.81 12.95 -3.70
CA ALA A 97 2.58 11.85 -3.15
C ALA A 97 2.22 11.60 -1.70
N VAL A 98 2.27 10.34 -1.30
CA VAL A 98 2.21 9.90 0.10
C VAL A 98 3.46 9.10 0.43
N ALA A 99 4.05 9.40 1.58
CA ALA A 99 5.19 8.66 2.13
C ALA A 99 4.79 8.05 3.47
N THR A 100 5.13 6.78 3.70
CA THR A 100 4.64 6.02 4.83
C THR A 100 5.72 5.77 5.91
N ALA A 101 5.62 4.71 6.69
CA ALA A 101 6.35 4.45 7.91
C ALA A 101 7.86 4.78 7.87
N ALA A 102 8.63 4.34 6.85
CA ALA A 102 10.06 4.62 6.79
C ALA A 102 10.36 6.13 6.79
N PHE A 103 9.55 6.91 6.07
CA PHE A 103 9.73 8.36 5.99
C PHE A 103 9.25 9.07 7.26
N ARG A 104 8.19 8.59 7.87
CA ARG A 104 7.68 9.11 9.15
C ARG A 104 8.71 8.94 10.27
N GLU A 105 9.39 7.80 10.30
CA GLU A 105 10.39 7.43 11.31
C GLU A 105 11.79 8.02 11.03
N ALA A 106 12.11 8.43 9.80
CA ALA A 106 13.43 8.94 9.43
C ALA A 106 13.79 10.20 10.23
N LYS A 107 14.96 10.19 10.89
CA LYS A 107 15.50 11.36 11.62
C LYS A 107 15.69 12.57 10.71
N ASN A 108 16.00 12.33 9.43
CA ASN A 108 16.22 13.35 8.42
C ASN A 108 15.09 13.44 7.36
N LYS A 109 13.84 13.12 7.74
CA LYS A 109 12.67 13.21 6.85
C LYS A 109 12.50 14.59 6.17
N GLY A 110 13.00 15.65 6.79
CA GLY A 110 12.99 16.99 6.20
C GLY A 110 13.74 17.11 4.89
N GLU A 111 14.75 16.25 4.64
CA GLU A 111 15.46 16.24 3.36
C GLU A 111 14.57 15.72 2.22
N VAL A 112 13.71 14.75 2.51
CA VAL A 112 12.72 14.25 1.54
C VAL A 112 11.67 15.32 1.22
N ALA A 113 11.22 16.06 2.23
CA ALA A 113 10.30 17.19 2.03
C ALA A 113 10.93 18.28 1.13
N LYS A 114 12.21 18.62 1.33
CA LYS A 114 12.95 19.57 0.47
C LYS A 114 13.06 19.08 -0.97
N ILE A 115 13.30 17.78 -1.18
CA ILE A 115 13.32 17.18 -2.53
C ILE A 115 11.95 17.40 -3.19
N ALA A 116 10.86 17.01 -2.52
CA ALA A 116 9.51 17.18 -3.04
C ALA A 116 9.18 18.65 -3.36
N GLU A 117 9.53 19.59 -2.48
CA GLU A 117 9.36 21.03 -2.68
C GLU A 117 10.14 21.53 -3.92
N SER A 118 11.39 21.10 -4.08
CA SER A 118 12.25 21.50 -5.22
C SER A 118 11.66 21.14 -6.58
N ILE A 119 10.84 20.10 -6.64
CA ILE A 119 10.16 19.60 -7.85
C ILE A 119 8.68 19.94 -7.87
N LYS A 120 8.20 20.76 -6.93
CA LYS A 120 6.80 21.18 -6.79
C LYS A 120 5.81 20.01 -6.70
N LEU A 121 6.21 18.94 -6.01
CA LEU A 121 5.37 17.76 -5.75
C LEU A 121 4.72 17.88 -4.37
N PRO A 122 3.40 18.03 -4.25
CA PRO A 122 2.71 17.93 -2.97
C PRO A 122 2.99 16.56 -2.33
N LEU A 123 3.65 16.57 -1.17
CA LEU A 123 4.03 15.37 -0.42
C LEU A 123 3.35 15.35 0.94
N ASP A 124 2.60 14.29 1.22
CA ASP A 124 2.05 13.96 2.52
C ASP A 124 2.92 12.87 3.18
N ILE A 125 3.67 13.22 4.23
CA ILE A 125 4.33 12.22 5.08
C ILE A 125 3.29 11.75 6.09
N ALA A 126 2.59 10.69 5.74
CA ALA A 126 1.39 10.25 6.42
C ALA A 126 1.64 9.84 7.87
N SER A 127 0.81 10.38 8.78
CA SER A 127 0.64 9.81 10.11
C SER A 127 0.02 8.40 10.02
N GLU A 128 0.05 7.63 11.10
CA GLU A 128 -0.63 6.33 11.16
C GLU A 128 -2.13 6.46 10.89
N GLU A 129 -2.76 7.52 11.43
CA GLU A 129 -4.15 7.85 11.15
C GLU A 129 -4.39 8.08 9.66
N ARG A 130 -3.53 8.89 9.02
CA ARG A 130 -3.65 9.21 7.60
C ARG A 130 -3.44 7.99 6.72
N GLU A 131 -2.48 7.15 7.05
CA GLU A 131 -2.22 5.87 6.38
C GLU A 131 -3.46 4.96 6.46
N SER A 132 -4.04 4.79 7.65
CA SER A 132 -5.29 4.06 7.87
C SER A 132 -6.48 4.62 7.09
N GLN A 133 -6.63 5.95 7.03
CA GLN A 133 -7.66 6.61 6.23
C GLN A 133 -7.51 6.31 4.73
N LEU A 134 -6.28 6.39 4.21
CA LEU A 134 -6.00 6.07 2.82
C LEU A 134 -6.28 4.60 2.51
N ALA A 135 -5.86 3.67 3.37
CA ALA A 135 -6.16 2.25 3.25
C ALA A 135 -7.67 2.00 3.20
N TYR A 136 -8.44 2.67 4.08
CA TYR A 136 -9.90 2.59 4.04
C TYR A 136 -10.47 3.06 2.70
N LEU A 137 -10.00 4.20 2.18
CA LEU A 137 -10.47 4.74 0.89
C LEU A 137 -10.17 3.80 -0.26
N VAL A 138 -8.99 3.19 -0.28
CA VAL A 138 -8.60 2.20 -1.29
C VAL A 138 -9.57 1.03 -1.36
N ALA A 139 -9.87 0.41 -0.22
CA ALA A 139 -10.68 -0.80 -0.18
C ALA A 139 -12.18 -0.52 -0.29
N SER A 140 -12.65 0.53 0.36
CA SER A 140 -14.09 0.87 0.41
C SER A 140 -14.57 1.71 -0.77
N LEU A 141 -13.67 2.34 -1.52
CA LEU A 141 -13.98 3.40 -2.48
C LEU A 141 -14.86 4.50 -1.85
N GLY A 142 -14.59 4.84 -0.58
CA GLY A 142 -15.33 5.83 0.20
C GLY A 142 -16.67 5.38 0.78
N LYS A 143 -17.10 4.12 0.58
CA LYS A 143 -18.36 3.60 1.12
C LYS A 143 -18.30 3.51 2.64
N LEU A 144 -19.44 3.79 3.30
CA LEU A 144 -19.59 3.62 4.75
C LEU A 144 -19.85 2.16 5.14
N ASN A 145 -19.73 1.87 6.45
CA ASN A 145 -20.00 0.55 7.05
C ASN A 145 -19.13 -0.57 6.49
N PHE A 146 -17.88 -0.25 6.23
CA PHE A 146 -16.84 -1.14 5.79
C PHE A 146 -15.74 -1.20 6.84
N ALA A 147 -15.03 -2.32 6.96
CA ALA A 147 -13.82 -2.44 7.74
C ALA A 147 -12.68 -2.85 6.82
N VAL A 148 -11.50 -2.37 7.09
CA VAL A 148 -10.30 -2.68 6.31
C VAL A 148 -9.21 -3.15 7.25
N ILE A 149 -8.58 -4.24 6.87
CA ILE A 149 -7.36 -4.73 7.47
C ILE A 149 -6.27 -4.51 6.43
N ASP A 150 -5.36 -3.57 6.67
CA ASP A 150 -4.17 -3.39 5.85
C ASP A 150 -2.99 -4.08 6.54
N ASN A 151 -2.40 -5.06 5.87
CA ASN A 151 -1.25 -5.79 6.39
C ASN A 151 0.01 -5.42 5.60
N GLY A 152 0.63 -4.33 6.04
CA GLY A 152 1.89 -3.84 5.52
C GLY A 152 3.10 -4.66 5.97
N SER A 153 4.30 -4.24 5.57
CA SER A 153 5.53 -4.92 5.95
C SER A 153 5.89 -4.76 7.44
N ARG A 154 5.56 -3.62 8.04
CA ARG A 154 5.91 -3.28 9.43
C ARG A 154 4.73 -3.33 10.39
N SER A 155 3.56 -2.97 9.93
CA SER A 155 2.34 -2.81 10.73
C SER A 155 1.14 -3.48 10.08
N ILE A 156 0.11 -3.70 10.92
CA ILE A 156 -1.24 -4.06 10.52
C ILE A 156 -2.15 -2.93 11.00
N GLU A 157 -2.89 -2.34 10.10
CA GLU A 157 -3.91 -1.34 10.40
C GLU A 157 -5.29 -1.96 10.32
N LEU A 158 -6.09 -1.78 11.40
CA LEU A 158 -7.53 -2.04 11.37
C LEU A 158 -8.24 -0.70 11.29
N VAL A 159 -9.06 -0.48 10.27
CA VAL A 159 -9.73 0.80 10.09
C VAL A 159 -11.19 0.64 9.67
N THR A 160 -12.04 1.48 10.23
CA THR A 160 -13.44 1.63 9.83
C THR A 160 -13.84 3.09 9.79
N ARG A 161 -14.91 3.39 9.04
CA ARG A 161 -15.52 4.73 9.00
C ARG A 161 -16.97 4.66 9.45
N THR A 162 -17.31 5.53 10.37
CA THR A 162 -18.67 5.72 10.89
C THR A 162 -19.14 7.14 10.55
N ALA A 163 -20.38 7.49 10.93
CA ALA A 163 -20.85 8.86 10.84
C ALA A 163 -20.04 9.84 11.72
N GLY A 164 -19.40 9.32 12.78
CA GLY A 164 -18.57 10.10 13.70
C GLY A 164 -17.10 10.25 13.25
N GLY A 165 -16.72 9.71 12.08
CA GLY A 165 -15.37 9.75 11.57
C GLY A 165 -14.71 8.37 11.46
N PHE A 166 -13.38 8.38 11.34
CA PHE A 166 -12.58 7.16 11.30
C PHE A 166 -12.29 6.64 12.71
N GLN A 167 -12.25 5.31 12.82
CA GLN A 167 -11.72 4.59 13.98
C GLN A 167 -10.65 3.64 13.44
N TRP A 168 -9.48 3.63 14.07
CA TRP A 168 -8.36 2.80 13.63
C TRP A 168 -7.55 2.30 14.82
N ASP A 169 -6.90 1.15 14.63
CA ASP A 169 -5.86 0.62 15.49
C ASP A 169 -4.67 0.21 14.64
N VAL A 170 -3.45 0.40 15.16
CA VAL A 170 -2.20 0.07 14.48
C VAL A 170 -1.41 -0.91 15.34
N PHE A 171 -0.94 -1.99 14.73
CA PHE A 171 -0.17 -3.04 15.39
C PHE A 171 1.15 -3.24 14.67
N ASN A 172 2.27 -3.11 15.38
CA ASN A 172 3.63 -3.26 14.84
C ASN A 172 3.99 -4.74 14.61
N LEU A 173 3.14 -5.47 13.92
CA LEU A 173 3.26 -6.90 13.59
C LEU A 173 2.96 -7.17 12.11
N GLY A 174 3.34 -6.25 11.23
CA GLY A 174 3.23 -6.45 9.78
C GLY A 174 3.97 -7.70 9.31
N TYR A 175 3.66 -8.16 8.09
CA TYR A 175 4.11 -9.48 7.61
C TYR A 175 5.62 -9.70 7.72
N ARG A 176 6.44 -8.68 7.43
CA ARG A 176 7.90 -8.81 7.49
C ARG A 176 8.40 -8.94 8.93
N ILE A 177 7.87 -8.13 9.83
CA ILE A 177 8.20 -8.23 11.28
C ILE A 177 7.77 -9.59 11.82
N ALA A 178 6.55 -10.01 11.49
CA ALA A 178 6.03 -11.29 11.93
C ALA A 178 6.87 -12.47 11.41
N PHE A 179 7.28 -12.44 10.14
CA PHE A 179 8.11 -13.50 9.57
C PHE A 179 9.44 -13.63 10.32
N VAL A 180 10.17 -12.53 10.49
CA VAL A 180 11.48 -12.52 11.17
C VAL A 180 11.36 -12.96 12.63
N GLN A 181 10.31 -12.54 13.33
CA GLN A 181 10.14 -12.84 14.76
C GLN A 181 9.63 -14.24 15.06
N PHE A 182 8.74 -14.78 14.22
CA PHE A 182 8.01 -16.01 14.54
C PHE A 182 8.29 -17.16 13.57
N PHE A 183 8.41 -16.89 12.26
CA PHE A 183 8.53 -17.95 11.25
C PHE A 183 9.98 -18.33 10.96
N GLU A 184 10.86 -17.34 10.86
CA GLU A 184 12.28 -17.59 10.56
C GLU A 184 12.97 -18.46 11.63
N PRO A 185 12.82 -18.20 12.95
CA PRO A 185 13.48 -18.98 14.00
C PRO A 185 12.79 -20.33 14.29
N ALA A 186 11.51 -20.49 13.94
CA ALA A 186 10.76 -21.69 14.27
C ALA A 186 11.23 -22.93 13.48
N LYS A 187 11.16 -24.10 14.11
CA LYS A 187 11.47 -25.37 13.47
C LYS A 187 10.29 -25.92 12.68
N THR A 188 9.08 -25.70 13.15
CA THR A 188 7.85 -26.13 12.49
C THR A 188 6.92 -24.97 12.22
N PHE A 189 6.04 -25.12 11.22
CA PHE A 189 4.99 -24.12 10.99
C PHE A 189 4.04 -24.00 12.17
N ALA A 190 3.69 -25.10 12.82
CA ALA A 190 2.79 -25.11 13.98
C ALA A 190 3.34 -24.28 15.15
N GLU A 191 4.65 -24.36 15.41
CA GLU A 191 5.34 -23.54 16.42
C GLU A 191 5.26 -22.05 16.06
N ALA A 192 5.63 -21.67 14.83
CA ALA A 192 5.56 -20.31 14.33
C ALA A 192 4.16 -19.73 14.44
N GLU A 193 3.18 -20.46 13.93
CA GLU A 193 1.78 -20.07 13.95
C GLU A 193 1.24 -19.87 15.36
N ALA A 194 1.51 -20.78 16.28
CA ALA A 194 1.05 -20.68 17.67
C ALA A 194 1.60 -19.43 18.36
N ALA A 195 2.89 -19.14 18.18
CA ALA A 195 3.53 -17.96 18.72
C ALA A 195 2.93 -16.67 18.13
N TYR A 196 2.73 -16.63 16.82
CA TYR A 196 2.17 -15.46 16.15
C TYR A 196 0.69 -15.25 16.51
N ARG A 197 -0.14 -16.30 16.56
CA ARG A 197 -1.53 -16.22 17.06
C ARG A 197 -1.61 -15.65 18.46
N LYS A 198 -0.73 -16.06 19.35
CA LYS A 198 -0.67 -15.51 20.72
C LYS A 198 -0.37 -14.02 20.72
N ALA A 199 0.53 -13.56 19.86
CA ALA A 199 0.83 -12.14 19.70
C ALA A 199 -0.35 -11.35 19.11
N LEU A 200 -1.09 -11.93 18.16
CA LEU A 200 -2.26 -11.31 17.53
C LEU A 200 -3.50 -11.24 18.45
N ALA A 201 -3.65 -12.18 19.38
CA ALA A 201 -4.87 -12.33 20.19
C ALA A 201 -5.23 -11.06 20.98
N SER A 202 -4.24 -10.37 21.54
CA SER A 202 -4.44 -9.12 22.28
C SER A 202 -4.96 -7.97 21.39
N TYR A 203 -4.59 -7.97 20.12
CA TYR A 203 -4.97 -6.95 19.15
C TYR A 203 -6.37 -7.18 18.60
N LEU A 204 -6.69 -8.41 18.23
CA LEU A 204 -7.98 -8.77 17.68
C LEU A 204 -9.12 -8.65 18.69
N SER A 205 -8.84 -8.83 19.99
CA SER A 205 -9.82 -8.64 21.05
C SER A 205 -10.19 -7.19 21.30
N ALA A 206 -9.32 -6.24 20.99
CA ALA A 206 -9.54 -4.82 21.18
C ALA A 206 -10.39 -4.19 20.07
N ALA A 207 -10.47 -4.80 18.89
CA ALA A 207 -11.14 -4.28 17.71
C ALA A 207 -12.68 -4.51 17.72
N GLY A 208 -13.38 -4.09 18.78
CA GLY A 208 -14.83 -4.30 18.95
C GLY A 208 -15.75 -3.55 17.96
N TYR A 209 -15.21 -2.85 16.99
CA TYR A 209 -15.95 -2.00 16.04
C TYR A 209 -16.07 -2.57 14.62
N MET A 210 -15.77 -3.83 14.42
CA MET A 210 -15.80 -4.45 13.09
C MET A 210 -17.22 -4.51 12.51
N LYS A 211 -17.33 -4.29 11.22
CA LYS A 211 -18.58 -4.07 10.49
C LYS A 211 -19.02 -5.31 9.71
N LYS A 212 -20.20 -5.23 9.09
CA LYS A 212 -20.78 -6.34 8.32
C LYS A 212 -19.98 -6.75 7.08
N ARG A 213 -19.11 -5.85 6.57
CA ARG A 213 -18.25 -6.11 5.41
C ARG A 213 -16.83 -5.72 5.77
N ALA A 214 -15.90 -6.56 5.41
CA ALA A 214 -14.49 -6.30 5.61
C ALA A 214 -13.67 -6.66 4.36
N ALA A 215 -12.56 -5.96 4.20
CA ALA A 215 -11.55 -6.25 3.20
C ALA A 215 -10.20 -6.44 3.85
N TYR A 216 -9.42 -7.34 3.29
CA TYR A 216 -8.04 -7.56 3.63
C TYR A 216 -7.18 -7.06 2.48
N MET A 217 -6.36 -6.07 2.76
CA MET A 217 -5.54 -5.44 1.74
C MET A 217 -4.06 -5.41 2.15
N GLY A 218 -3.26 -5.00 1.24
CA GLY A 218 -1.82 -4.81 1.38
C GLY A 218 -1.19 -4.87 0.00
N VAL A 219 0.06 -4.46 -0.05
CA VAL A 219 0.85 -4.55 -1.27
C VAL A 219 1.24 -6.00 -1.52
N GLU A 220 1.17 -6.43 -2.79
CA GLU A 220 1.50 -7.82 -3.18
C GLU A 220 0.55 -8.88 -2.58
N MET A 221 -0.71 -8.51 -2.34
CA MET A 221 -1.75 -9.45 -1.89
C MET A 221 -2.11 -10.50 -2.95
N GLN A 222 -1.78 -10.25 -4.22
CA GLN A 222 -1.87 -11.23 -5.29
C GLN A 222 -1.06 -12.51 -4.98
N ASP A 223 0.05 -12.41 -4.24
CA ASP A 223 0.85 -13.58 -3.88
C ASP A 223 0.13 -14.46 -2.86
N LEU A 224 -0.55 -13.86 -1.88
CA LEU A 224 -1.45 -14.57 -0.98
C LEU A 224 -2.64 -15.19 -1.76
N ALA A 225 -3.24 -14.44 -2.65
CA ALA A 225 -4.36 -14.92 -3.47
C ALA A 225 -3.93 -16.08 -4.39
N ARG A 226 -2.78 -15.96 -5.03
CA ARG A 226 -2.19 -17.03 -5.86
C ARG A 226 -1.92 -18.28 -5.03
N TYR A 227 -1.33 -18.13 -3.87
CA TYR A 227 -1.05 -19.23 -2.96
C TYR A 227 -2.31 -19.96 -2.49
N LEU A 228 -3.38 -19.20 -2.21
CA LEU A 228 -4.65 -19.76 -1.75
C LEU A 228 -5.48 -20.39 -2.87
N LEU A 229 -5.56 -19.72 -4.03
CA LEU A 229 -6.49 -20.06 -5.10
C LEU A 229 -5.86 -20.80 -6.26
N GLY A 230 -4.52 -20.87 -6.34
CA GLY A 230 -3.79 -21.49 -7.45
C GLY A 230 -3.96 -20.77 -8.78
N ARG A 231 -4.28 -19.46 -8.79
CA ARG A 231 -4.50 -18.65 -9.99
C ARG A 231 -3.36 -17.67 -10.19
N GLU A 232 -2.91 -17.45 -11.43
CA GLU A 232 -1.75 -16.60 -11.73
C GLU A 232 -2.00 -15.10 -11.60
N GLN A 233 -3.23 -14.63 -11.86
CA GLN A 233 -3.60 -13.23 -11.75
C GLN A 233 -4.88 -13.08 -10.93
N VAL A 234 -4.78 -12.33 -9.83
CA VAL A 234 -5.92 -12.06 -8.93
C VAL A 234 -5.76 -10.66 -8.36
N ASP A 235 -6.41 -9.68 -8.95
CA ASP A 235 -6.44 -8.31 -8.41
C ASP A 235 -7.40 -8.19 -7.22
N GLU A 236 -8.49 -8.97 -7.24
CA GLU A 236 -9.49 -9.05 -6.18
C GLU A 236 -9.96 -10.51 -6.05
N ALA A 237 -10.03 -11.02 -4.83
CA ALA A 237 -10.53 -12.38 -4.58
C ALA A 237 -11.37 -12.45 -3.29
N MET A 238 -12.43 -13.27 -3.33
CA MET A 238 -13.12 -13.71 -2.11
C MET A 238 -12.42 -14.94 -1.56
N VAL A 239 -12.01 -14.87 -0.31
CA VAL A 239 -11.39 -15.99 0.41
C VAL A 239 -12.25 -16.39 1.58
N SER A 240 -12.65 -17.66 1.61
CA SER A 240 -13.43 -18.22 2.70
C SER A 240 -12.57 -18.65 3.89
N LEU A 241 -13.16 -18.65 5.07
CA LEU A 241 -12.53 -19.20 6.28
C LEU A 241 -12.15 -20.68 6.08
N ASP A 242 -13.01 -21.48 5.45
CA ASP A 242 -12.75 -22.90 5.17
C ASP A 242 -11.48 -23.07 4.32
N LEU A 243 -11.32 -22.28 3.27
CA LEU A 243 -10.13 -22.33 2.42
C LEU A 243 -8.86 -21.95 3.19
N ALA A 244 -8.91 -20.86 3.95
CA ALA A 244 -7.77 -20.40 4.76
C ALA A 244 -7.39 -21.46 5.82
N SER A 245 -8.38 -22.01 6.54
CA SER A 245 -8.16 -23.02 7.57
C SER A 245 -7.63 -24.35 6.99
N LYS A 246 -8.11 -24.82 5.85
CA LYS A 246 -7.57 -25.99 5.16
C LYS A 246 -6.13 -25.80 4.77
N LYS A 247 -5.77 -24.63 4.26
CA LYS A 247 -4.40 -24.33 3.87
C LYS A 247 -3.46 -24.30 5.07
N LEU A 248 -3.88 -23.68 6.18
CA LEU A 248 -3.13 -23.70 7.44
C LEU A 248 -2.99 -25.12 8.00
N ALA A 249 -4.04 -25.93 7.90
CA ALA A 249 -3.97 -27.34 8.32
C ALA A 249 -2.91 -28.12 7.53
N SER A 250 -2.82 -27.92 6.21
CA SER A 250 -1.76 -28.55 5.41
C SER A 250 -0.36 -28.09 5.78
N LEU A 251 -0.20 -26.81 6.14
CA LEU A 251 1.08 -26.28 6.62
C LEU A 251 1.50 -26.84 7.98
N ARG A 252 0.55 -27.05 8.90
CA ARG A 252 0.81 -27.68 10.21
C ARG A 252 1.27 -29.13 10.08
N ALA A 253 0.92 -29.81 8.98
CA ALA A 253 1.31 -31.19 8.74
C ALA A 253 2.72 -31.35 8.17
N LEU A 254 3.40 -30.24 7.82
CA LEU A 254 4.77 -30.28 7.31
C LEU A 254 5.75 -30.75 8.38
N SER A 255 6.69 -31.60 7.97
CA SER A 255 7.89 -31.92 8.77
C SER A 255 8.81 -30.70 8.92
N GLU A 256 9.75 -30.74 9.84
CA GLU A 256 10.78 -29.69 10.02
C GLU A 256 11.57 -29.45 8.74
N ALA A 257 11.93 -30.50 8.01
CA ALA A 257 12.67 -30.42 6.76
C ALA A 257 11.85 -29.72 5.66
N GLU A 258 10.58 -30.11 5.48
CA GLU A 258 9.68 -29.51 4.50
C GLU A 258 9.40 -28.02 4.82
N PHE A 259 9.21 -27.69 6.09
CA PHE A 259 9.03 -26.30 6.50
C PHE A 259 10.30 -25.47 6.27
N SER A 260 11.49 -26.04 6.53
CA SER A 260 12.76 -25.39 6.24
C SER A 260 12.94 -25.09 4.76
N GLU A 261 12.55 -26.01 3.88
CA GLU A 261 12.57 -25.78 2.43
C GLU A 261 11.52 -24.74 2.01
N LEU A 262 10.31 -24.80 2.57
CA LEU A 262 9.26 -23.83 2.30
C LEU A 262 9.70 -22.40 2.63
N LYS A 263 10.43 -22.18 3.74
CA LYS A 263 10.94 -20.85 4.11
C LYS A 263 11.88 -20.22 3.08
N LYS A 264 12.45 -21.02 2.17
CA LYS A 264 13.33 -20.53 1.09
C LYS A 264 12.55 -20.15 -0.18
N ALA A 265 11.27 -20.51 -0.25
CA ALA A 265 10.46 -20.21 -1.42
C ALA A 265 10.26 -18.70 -1.58
N LYS A 266 10.22 -18.24 -2.83
CA LYS A 266 9.99 -16.84 -3.16
C LYS A 266 8.66 -16.36 -2.56
N ASP A 267 8.67 -15.16 -1.99
CA ASP A 267 7.53 -14.44 -1.42
C ASP A 267 6.81 -15.16 -0.26
N ILE A 268 7.37 -16.25 0.26
CA ILE A 268 6.76 -17.04 1.35
C ILE A 268 6.76 -16.26 2.69
N ASP A 269 7.75 -15.39 2.87
CA ASP A 269 7.86 -14.47 4.01
C ASP A 269 6.70 -13.46 4.07
N LEU A 270 6.10 -13.20 2.95
CA LEU A 270 4.92 -12.35 2.80
C LEU A 270 3.62 -13.17 2.99
N VAL A 271 3.58 -14.40 2.47
CA VAL A 271 2.38 -15.23 2.41
C VAL A 271 2.00 -15.82 3.77
N LEU A 272 2.97 -16.45 4.48
CA LEU A 272 2.66 -17.20 5.70
C LEU A 272 2.07 -16.33 6.82
N PRO A 273 2.67 -15.17 7.19
CA PRO A 273 2.09 -14.32 8.22
C PRO A 273 0.71 -13.79 7.84
N ARG A 274 0.53 -13.38 6.58
CA ARG A 274 -0.74 -12.84 6.09
C ARG A 274 -1.86 -13.87 6.11
N LEU A 275 -1.55 -15.13 5.79
CA LEU A 275 -2.53 -16.21 5.86
C LEU A 275 -3.02 -16.43 7.29
N VAL A 276 -2.13 -16.36 8.28
CA VAL A 276 -2.50 -16.46 9.70
C VAL A 276 -3.38 -15.27 10.12
N VAL A 277 -3.01 -14.03 9.75
CA VAL A 277 -3.82 -12.83 10.05
C VAL A 277 -5.19 -12.92 9.41
N LEU A 278 -5.28 -13.34 8.14
CA LEU A 278 -6.55 -13.48 7.43
C LEU A 278 -7.49 -14.44 8.17
N GLU A 279 -7.03 -15.64 8.50
CA GLU A 279 -7.86 -16.63 9.19
C GLU A 279 -8.23 -16.16 10.61
N GLN A 280 -7.28 -15.60 11.36
CA GLN A 280 -7.57 -15.09 12.70
C GLN A 280 -8.58 -13.94 12.69
N THR A 281 -8.51 -13.07 11.70
CA THR A 281 -9.48 -11.99 11.51
C THR A 281 -10.86 -12.54 11.18
N LEU A 282 -10.96 -13.51 10.27
CA LEU A 282 -12.22 -14.17 9.92
C LEU A 282 -12.87 -14.80 11.14
N ILE A 283 -12.09 -15.50 11.98
CA ILE A 283 -12.58 -16.14 13.22
C ILE A 283 -13.02 -15.09 14.24
N ALA A 284 -12.14 -14.13 14.56
CA ALA A 284 -12.37 -13.17 15.65
C ALA A 284 -13.61 -12.29 15.41
N PHE A 285 -13.89 -11.97 14.14
CA PHE A 285 -15.01 -11.10 13.78
C PHE A 285 -16.23 -11.85 13.22
N GLY A 286 -16.19 -13.20 13.18
CA GLY A 286 -17.30 -14.02 12.74
C GLY A 286 -17.61 -13.93 11.25
N TYR A 287 -16.60 -13.60 10.43
CA TYR A 287 -16.77 -13.58 8.98
C TYR A 287 -16.61 -14.98 8.39
N ARG A 288 -17.47 -15.31 7.41
CA ARG A 288 -17.33 -16.55 6.64
C ARG A 288 -16.37 -16.42 5.48
N GLU A 289 -16.24 -15.21 4.97
CA GLU A 289 -15.37 -14.86 3.85
C GLU A 289 -14.96 -13.40 3.91
N MET A 290 -13.85 -13.06 3.26
CA MET A 290 -13.34 -11.70 3.17
C MET A 290 -12.80 -11.45 1.77
N GLN A 291 -13.01 -10.25 1.27
CA GLN A 291 -12.43 -9.83 0.01
C GLN A 291 -10.97 -9.41 0.25
N ILE A 292 -10.06 -9.94 -0.54
CA ILE A 292 -8.66 -9.50 -0.56
C ILE A 292 -8.41 -8.61 -1.77
N PHE A 293 -7.63 -7.55 -1.55
CA PHE A 293 -7.28 -6.56 -2.58
C PHE A 293 -5.77 -6.38 -2.64
N ASP A 294 -5.25 -6.36 -3.87
CA ASP A 294 -3.89 -5.91 -4.17
C ASP A 294 -3.95 -4.49 -4.73
N ARG A 295 -3.85 -3.50 -3.84
CA ARG A 295 -3.88 -2.09 -4.21
C ARG A 295 -2.98 -1.28 -3.30
N GLU A 296 -2.41 -0.24 -3.87
CA GLU A 296 -1.49 0.67 -3.22
C GLU A 296 -2.22 1.82 -2.54
N LEU A 297 -1.62 2.37 -1.47
CA LEU A 297 -2.15 3.54 -0.74
C LEU A 297 -2.32 4.78 -1.62
N GLY A 298 -1.49 4.93 -2.66
CA GLY A 298 -1.63 6.01 -3.64
C GLY A 298 -2.99 6.05 -4.34
N VAL A 299 -3.69 4.91 -4.47
CA VAL A 299 -5.08 4.88 -4.95
C VAL A 299 -6.01 5.64 -4.01
N GLY A 300 -5.75 5.60 -2.69
CA GLY A 300 -6.50 6.34 -1.69
C GLY A 300 -6.43 7.86 -1.90
N LEU A 301 -5.32 8.38 -2.41
CA LEU A 301 -5.20 9.80 -2.81
C LEU A 301 -6.14 10.14 -3.96
N ILE A 302 -6.26 9.26 -4.95
CA ILE A 302 -7.15 9.47 -6.11
C ILE A 302 -8.61 9.42 -5.69
N VAL A 303 -8.98 8.41 -4.87
CA VAL A 303 -10.34 8.24 -4.34
C VAL A 303 -10.72 9.43 -3.44
N GLY A 304 -9.81 9.84 -2.55
CA GLY A 304 -10.05 10.91 -1.59
C GLY A 304 -10.16 12.31 -2.19
N LYS A 305 -9.71 12.52 -3.42
CA LYS A 305 -9.84 13.82 -4.13
C LYS A 305 -11.31 14.22 -4.36
N GLY A 306 -12.21 13.26 -4.43
CA GLY A 306 -13.65 13.50 -4.66
C GLY A 306 -14.51 13.46 -3.40
N LEU A 307 -13.92 13.28 -2.21
CA LEU A 307 -14.58 13.19 -0.89
C LEU A 307 -14.16 14.32 0.03
#